data_1d4e9a548ac8394a3bbf5f63f72cd511
#
_entry.id   1d4e9a548ac8394a3bbf5f63f72cd511
#
_cell.length_a   1.000
_cell.length_b   1.000
_cell.length_c   1.000
_cell.angle_alpha   90.00
_cell.angle_beta   90.00
_cell.angle_gamma   90.00
#
_symmetry.space_group_name_H-M   'P 1'
#
loop_
_entity.id
_entity.type
_entity.pdbx_description
1 polymer ?
#
loop_
_entity_poly.entity_id
_entity_poly.type
_entity_poly.pdbx_seq_one_letter_code
_entity_poly.pdbx_strand_id
1 'polypeptide(L)'
;MRGLTFATATMDDAEELAALRNSVRDDFAQRFGIGGPNTTARGPLSDMRHGQILIARSKRAIVGSVVLVRKKPWAIDVSYFTPAARPVYVISMNTLPAMQHKGIGSRLMKHAIVTAKAEGHDTVRLDAFDAAHGAGAFYLKCGFAPRGRATYRDSPLFYFEWLL
;
A
#
# COMPACT_ATOMS: atom_id res chain seq x y z
N MET A 1 -13.79 16.79 -2.14
CA MET A 1 -14.30 15.69 -2.97
C MET A 1 -15.41 14.99 -2.19
N ARG A 2 -16.66 15.36 -2.46
CA ARG A 2 -17.84 14.66 -1.91
C ARG A 2 -18.01 13.36 -2.69
N GLY A 3 -18.26 12.23 -2.00
CA GLY A 3 -18.56 10.93 -2.63
C GLY A 3 -17.40 9.92 -2.69
N LEU A 4 -16.36 10.09 -1.90
CA LEU A 4 -15.34 9.03 -1.70
C LEU A 4 -15.77 8.15 -0.52
N THR A 5 -15.92 6.84 -0.76
CA THR A 5 -16.22 5.82 0.25
C THR A 5 -15.04 4.88 0.44
N PHE A 6 -14.92 4.28 1.63
CA PHE A 6 -13.87 3.31 1.97
C PHE A 6 -14.53 2.02 2.43
N ALA A 7 -13.97 0.90 2.02
CA ALA A 7 -14.46 -0.44 2.37
C ALA A 7 -13.35 -1.48 2.30
N THR A 8 -13.59 -2.66 2.83
CA THR A 8 -12.78 -3.85 2.54
C THR A 8 -13.26 -4.44 1.21
N ALA A 9 -12.31 -4.77 0.34
CA ALA A 9 -12.60 -5.41 -0.94
C ALA A 9 -13.13 -6.83 -0.75
N THR A 10 -13.96 -7.26 -1.68
CA THR A 10 -14.47 -8.63 -1.81
C THR A 10 -13.87 -9.32 -3.02
N MET A 11 -14.11 -10.62 -3.17
CA MET A 11 -13.64 -11.38 -4.34
C MET A 11 -14.19 -10.82 -5.67
N ASP A 12 -15.38 -10.22 -5.65
CA ASP A 12 -16.00 -9.60 -6.84
C ASP A 12 -15.22 -8.36 -7.32
N ASP A 13 -14.39 -7.78 -6.46
CA ASP A 13 -13.56 -6.61 -6.79
C ASP A 13 -12.24 -6.99 -7.49
N ALA A 14 -11.92 -8.28 -7.62
CA ALA A 14 -10.59 -8.74 -8.01
C ALA A 14 -10.17 -8.29 -9.42
N GLU A 15 -11.08 -8.29 -10.39
CA GLU A 15 -10.80 -7.83 -11.77
C GLU A 15 -10.59 -6.32 -11.80
N GLU A 16 -11.40 -5.55 -11.09
CA GLU A 16 -11.26 -4.10 -11.02
C GLU A 16 -9.96 -3.68 -10.30
N LEU A 17 -9.57 -4.43 -9.25
CA LEU A 17 -8.30 -4.24 -8.55
C LEU A 17 -7.10 -4.56 -9.46
N ALA A 18 -7.19 -5.62 -10.27
CA ALA A 18 -6.15 -5.93 -11.25
C ALA A 18 -6.02 -4.82 -12.30
N ALA A 19 -7.14 -4.31 -12.81
CA ALA A 19 -7.16 -3.18 -13.74
C ALA A 19 -6.54 -1.91 -13.13
N LEU A 20 -6.86 -1.58 -11.87
CA LEU A 20 -6.24 -0.48 -11.14
C LEU A 20 -4.71 -0.64 -11.06
N ARG A 21 -4.22 -1.83 -10.67
CA ARG A 21 -2.78 -2.10 -10.56
C ARG A 21 -2.06 -1.98 -11.90
N ASN A 22 -2.68 -2.48 -12.95
CA ASN A 22 -2.13 -2.37 -14.32
C ASN A 22 -2.06 -0.92 -14.76
N SER A 23 -3.10 -0.11 -14.51
CA SER A 23 -3.10 1.31 -14.82
C SER A 23 -1.98 2.08 -14.09
N VAL A 24 -1.74 1.77 -12.81
CA VAL A 24 -0.65 2.36 -12.02
C VAL A 24 0.72 1.94 -12.56
N ARG A 25 0.89 0.65 -12.88
CA ARG A 25 2.12 0.12 -13.47
C ARG A 25 2.43 0.78 -14.82
N ASP A 26 1.43 0.91 -15.69
CA ASP A 26 1.60 1.50 -17.03
C ASP A 26 1.99 2.97 -16.94
N ASP A 27 1.36 3.74 -16.06
CA ASP A 27 1.74 5.13 -15.77
C ASP A 27 3.19 5.23 -15.27
N PHE A 28 3.56 4.32 -14.35
CA PHE A 28 4.92 4.29 -13.81
C PHE A 28 5.95 3.91 -14.88
N ALA A 29 5.63 2.94 -15.74
CA ALA A 29 6.47 2.55 -16.87
C ALA A 29 6.64 3.70 -17.86
N GLN A 30 5.57 4.42 -18.17
CA GLN A 30 5.62 5.58 -19.07
C GLN A 30 6.47 6.72 -18.50
N ARG A 31 6.35 6.99 -17.20
CA ARG A 31 7.05 8.12 -16.55
C ARG A 31 8.52 7.83 -16.24
N PHE A 32 8.86 6.59 -15.90
CA PHE A 32 10.17 6.24 -15.35
C PHE A 32 10.88 5.12 -16.10
N GLY A 33 10.27 4.53 -17.14
CA GLY A 33 10.83 3.39 -17.87
C GLY A 33 10.88 2.08 -17.05
N ILE A 34 10.20 2.03 -15.90
CA ILE A 34 10.22 0.89 -14.99
C ILE A 34 8.84 0.21 -15.06
N GLY A 35 8.77 -0.92 -15.75
CA GLY A 35 7.57 -1.72 -15.88
C GLY A 35 7.69 -3.08 -15.19
N GLY A 36 6.62 -3.83 -15.21
CA GLY A 36 6.52 -5.18 -14.67
C GLY A 36 5.45 -5.99 -15.40
N PRO A 37 5.25 -7.26 -15.05
CA PRO A 37 4.23 -8.08 -15.68
C PRO A 37 2.82 -7.58 -15.37
N ASN A 38 1.87 -7.93 -16.24
CA ASN A 38 0.46 -7.68 -16.00
C ASN A 38 -0.04 -8.44 -14.76
N THR A 39 -0.82 -7.75 -13.95
CA THR A 39 -1.58 -8.35 -12.86
C THR A 39 -2.94 -8.83 -13.40
N THR A 40 -3.30 -10.07 -13.09
CA THR A 40 -4.66 -10.61 -13.30
C THR A 40 -5.41 -10.64 -11.96
N ALA A 41 -6.69 -10.99 -11.96
CA ALA A 41 -7.49 -11.17 -10.74
C ALA A 41 -6.84 -12.12 -9.71
N ARG A 42 -5.97 -13.04 -10.15
CA ARG A 42 -5.22 -13.95 -9.26
C ARG A 42 -4.36 -13.20 -8.23
N GLY A 43 -3.80 -12.05 -8.62
CA GLY A 43 -2.99 -11.22 -7.72
C GLY A 43 -3.80 -10.71 -6.51
N PRO A 44 -4.84 -9.89 -6.72
CA PRO A 44 -5.73 -9.45 -5.65
C PRO A 44 -6.35 -10.61 -4.85
N LEU A 45 -6.81 -11.68 -5.50
CA LEU A 45 -7.34 -12.86 -4.80
C LEU A 45 -6.29 -13.53 -3.91
N SER A 46 -5.03 -13.56 -4.32
CA SER A 46 -3.93 -14.05 -3.48
C SER A 46 -3.72 -13.17 -2.26
N ASP A 47 -3.72 -11.85 -2.43
CA ASP A 47 -3.57 -10.91 -1.31
C ASP A 47 -4.72 -11.05 -0.30
N MET A 48 -5.96 -11.25 -0.77
CA MET A 48 -7.12 -11.46 0.09
C MET A 48 -7.03 -12.75 0.93
N ARG A 49 -6.33 -13.78 0.43
CA ARG A 49 -6.07 -15.01 1.21
C ARG A 49 -5.07 -14.82 2.34
N HIS A 50 -4.16 -13.87 2.22
CA HIS A 50 -3.07 -13.63 3.18
C HIS A 50 -3.26 -12.39 4.04
N GLY A 51 -4.26 -11.59 3.73
CA GLY A 51 -4.55 -10.33 4.41
C GLY A 51 -5.87 -9.73 3.96
N GLN A 52 -5.95 -8.42 3.98
CA GLN A 52 -7.12 -7.68 3.50
C GLN A 52 -6.71 -6.56 2.54
N ILE A 53 -7.57 -6.28 1.60
CA ILE A 53 -7.43 -5.13 0.70
C ILE A 53 -8.47 -4.10 1.10
N LEU A 54 -8.02 -2.92 1.50
CA LEU A 54 -8.89 -1.76 1.72
C LEU A 54 -8.93 -0.95 0.44
N ILE A 55 -10.12 -0.49 0.06
CA ILE A 55 -10.37 0.24 -1.19
C ILE A 55 -10.99 1.59 -0.93
N ALA A 56 -10.66 2.52 -1.81
CA ALA A 56 -11.35 3.79 -1.96
C ALA A 56 -12.15 3.77 -3.25
N ARG A 57 -13.47 4.04 -3.17
CA ARG A 57 -14.36 4.18 -4.32
C ARG A 57 -14.78 5.62 -4.52
N SER A 58 -14.77 6.06 -5.78
CA SER A 58 -15.43 7.27 -6.23
C SER A 58 -16.61 6.89 -7.13
N LYS A 59 -17.83 7.23 -6.71
CA LYS A 59 -19.04 6.67 -7.31
C LYS A 59 -19.01 5.14 -7.20
N ARG A 60 -18.94 4.42 -8.33
CA ARG A 60 -18.89 2.96 -8.37
C ARG A 60 -17.47 2.40 -8.64
N ALA A 61 -16.52 3.26 -9.06
CA ALA A 61 -15.18 2.82 -9.45
C ALA A 61 -14.20 2.80 -8.28
N ILE A 62 -13.35 1.77 -8.22
CA ILE A 62 -12.19 1.70 -7.32
C ILE A 62 -11.13 2.68 -7.84
N VAL A 63 -10.78 3.65 -7.02
CA VAL A 63 -9.80 4.69 -7.35
C VAL A 63 -8.52 4.60 -6.52
N GLY A 64 -8.48 3.69 -5.56
CA GLY A 64 -7.31 3.39 -4.75
C GLY A 64 -7.46 2.10 -3.97
N SER A 65 -6.33 1.47 -3.65
CA SER A 65 -6.27 0.27 -2.82
C SER A 65 -5.01 0.26 -1.95
N VAL A 66 -5.10 -0.38 -0.79
CA VAL A 66 -3.97 -0.69 0.08
C VAL A 66 -4.14 -2.10 0.64
N VAL A 67 -3.06 -2.87 0.66
CA VAL A 67 -3.05 -4.25 1.17
C VAL A 67 -2.39 -4.29 2.53
N LEU A 68 -3.09 -4.84 3.52
CA LEU A 68 -2.59 -5.12 4.86
C LEU A 68 -2.42 -6.61 5.06
N VAL A 69 -1.22 -7.04 5.49
CA VAL A 69 -0.91 -8.44 5.79
C VAL A 69 -0.30 -8.58 7.18
N ARG A 70 -0.57 -9.70 7.86
CA ARG A 70 0.02 -10.01 9.17
C ARG A 70 1.38 -10.69 9.04
N LYS A 71 1.55 -11.48 7.98
CA LYS A 71 2.82 -12.16 7.70
C LYS A 71 3.86 -11.14 7.27
N LYS A 72 5.02 -11.17 7.94
CA LYS A 72 6.16 -10.31 7.60
C LYS A 72 6.59 -10.51 6.15
N PRO A 73 6.63 -9.46 5.31
CA PRO A 73 7.22 -9.52 3.98
C PRO A 73 8.71 -9.86 4.03
N TRP A 74 9.22 -10.53 2.99
CA TRP A 74 10.63 -10.93 2.92
C TRP A 74 11.59 -9.74 2.95
N ALA A 75 11.21 -8.61 2.34
CA ALA A 75 12.02 -7.41 2.26
C ALA A 75 12.14 -6.64 3.59
N ILE A 76 11.31 -6.96 4.59
CA ILE A 76 11.32 -6.29 5.89
C ILE A 76 12.33 -6.96 6.84
N ASP A 77 13.32 -6.19 7.26
CA ASP A 77 14.21 -6.54 8.38
C ASP A 77 13.65 -5.90 9.66
N VAL A 78 13.16 -6.74 10.57
CA VAL A 78 12.50 -6.28 11.80
C VAL A 78 13.45 -5.58 12.78
N SER A 79 14.76 -5.74 12.65
CA SER A 79 15.76 -5.09 13.51
C SER A 79 15.75 -3.56 13.40
N TYR A 80 15.21 -3.02 12.31
CA TYR A 80 15.06 -1.57 12.09
C TYR A 80 13.85 -0.95 12.82
N PHE A 81 12.91 -1.80 13.32
CA PHE A 81 11.64 -1.34 13.84
C PHE A 81 11.58 -1.43 15.36
N THR A 82 10.66 -0.67 15.95
CA THR A 82 10.33 -0.78 17.38
C THR A 82 9.83 -2.20 17.67
N PRO A 83 10.24 -2.87 18.76
CA PRO A 83 9.66 -4.16 19.14
C PRO A 83 8.13 -4.09 19.23
N ALA A 84 7.46 -5.04 18.62
CA ALA A 84 6.01 -5.08 18.51
C ALA A 84 5.48 -6.51 18.62
N ALA A 85 4.37 -6.71 19.34
CA ALA A 85 3.75 -8.01 19.53
C ALA A 85 2.79 -8.37 18.39
N ARG A 86 2.12 -7.38 17.79
CA ARG A 86 1.09 -7.55 16.77
C ARG A 86 1.26 -6.59 15.59
N PRO A 87 2.41 -6.61 14.90
CA PRO A 87 2.62 -5.74 13.74
C PRO A 87 1.72 -6.14 12.58
N VAL A 88 1.35 -5.16 11.75
CA VAL A 88 0.73 -5.36 10.44
C VAL A 88 1.56 -4.64 9.38
N TYR A 89 1.58 -5.16 8.17
CA TYR A 89 2.44 -4.65 7.09
C TYR A 89 1.61 -4.19 5.91
N VAL A 90 1.99 -3.04 5.33
CA VAL A 90 1.51 -2.58 4.03
C VAL A 90 2.42 -3.15 2.96
N ILE A 91 1.87 -3.92 2.00
CA ILE A 91 2.64 -4.54 0.91
C ILE A 91 2.34 -3.97 -0.47
N SER A 92 1.26 -3.24 -0.62
CA SER A 92 0.88 -2.63 -1.89
C SER A 92 -0.05 -1.45 -1.63
N MET A 93 0.24 -0.33 -2.28
CA MET A 93 -0.61 0.85 -2.25
C MET A 93 -0.72 1.46 -3.63
N ASN A 94 -1.93 1.65 -4.10
CA ASN A 94 -2.21 2.14 -5.44
C ASN A 94 -3.25 3.27 -5.39
N THR A 95 -3.06 4.26 -6.24
CA THR A 95 -4.07 5.30 -6.54
C THR A 95 -4.13 5.47 -8.05
N LEU A 96 -5.33 5.42 -8.61
CA LEU A 96 -5.55 5.60 -10.04
C LEU A 96 -4.82 6.84 -10.54
N PRO A 97 -3.97 6.77 -11.60
CA PRO A 97 -3.12 7.87 -12.04
C PRO A 97 -3.87 9.20 -12.21
N ALA A 98 -5.01 9.18 -12.89
CA ALA A 98 -5.86 10.36 -13.08
C ALA A 98 -6.44 10.96 -11.78
N MET A 99 -6.32 10.24 -10.67
CA MET A 99 -6.84 10.61 -9.36
C MET A 99 -5.75 10.86 -8.31
N GLN A 100 -4.47 10.75 -8.69
CA GLN A 100 -3.33 11.09 -7.83
C GLN A 100 -3.34 12.59 -7.47
N HIS A 101 -2.57 12.94 -6.44
CA HIS A 101 -2.45 14.32 -5.92
C HIS A 101 -3.76 14.96 -5.43
N LYS A 102 -4.88 14.20 -5.38
CA LYS A 102 -6.19 14.64 -4.88
C LYS A 102 -6.46 14.20 -3.43
N GLY A 103 -5.43 13.74 -2.71
CA GLY A 103 -5.52 13.32 -1.31
C GLY A 103 -6.17 11.94 -1.08
N ILE A 104 -6.45 11.16 -2.13
CA ILE A 104 -7.07 9.83 -2.02
C ILE A 104 -6.14 8.89 -1.25
N GLY A 105 -4.87 8.82 -1.64
CA GLY A 105 -3.88 7.96 -1.00
C GLY A 105 -3.74 8.25 0.50
N SER A 106 -3.64 9.51 0.90
CA SER A 106 -3.52 9.88 2.32
C SER A 106 -4.77 9.51 3.13
N ARG A 107 -5.96 9.68 2.55
CA ARG A 107 -7.21 9.28 3.20
C ARG A 107 -7.35 7.76 3.30
N LEU A 108 -6.93 7.03 2.26
CA LEU A 108 -6.90 5.58 2.26
C LEU A 108 -5.91 5.04 3.31
N MET A 109 -4.72 5.63 3.40
CA MET A 109 -3.74 5.27 4.43
C MET A 109 -4.26 5.55 5.84
N LYS A 110 -4.93 6.70 6.05
CA LYS A 110 -5.59 6.98 7.33
C LYS A 110 -6.66 5.92 7.66
N HIS A 111 -7.44 5.50 6.67
CA HIS A 111 -8.42 4.42 6.86
C HIS A 111 -7.72 3.10 7.23
N ALA A 112 -6.61 2.76 6.58
CA ALA A 112 -5.81 1.57 6.92
C ALA A 112 -5.28 1.59 8.36
N ILE A 113 -4.78 2.75 8.82
CA ILE A 113 -4.29 2.93 10.20
C ILE A 113 -5.43 2.74 11.20
N VAL A 114 -6.61 3.34 10.95
CA VAL A 114 -7.79 3.18 11.81
C VAL A 114 -8.26 1.72 11.86
N THR A 115 -8.28 1.05 10.71
CA THR A 115 -8.64 -0.38 10.62
C THR A 115 -7.64 -1.24 11.41
N ALA A 116 -6.34 -1.06 11.21
CA ALA A 116 -5.31 -1.79 11.93
C ALA A 116 -5.42 -1.62 13.45
N LYS A 117 -5.69 -0.39 13.91
CA LYS A 117 -5.91 -0.10 15.34
C LYS A 117 -7.16 -0.81 15.88
N ALA A 118 -8.26 -0.77 15.15
CA ALA A 118 -9.52 -1.43 15.54
C ALA A 118 -9.36 -2.95 15.61
N GLU A 119 -8.47 -3.55 14.81
CA GLU A 119 -8.14 -4.97 14.82
C GLU A 119 -7.12 -5.35 15.93
N GLY A 120 -6.67 -4.38 16.72
CA GLY A 120 -5.77 -4.57 17.84
C GLY A 120 -4.31 -4.78 17.45
N HIS A 121 -3.90 -4.31 16.28
CA HIS A 121 -2.48 -4.20 15.95
C HIS A 121 -1.81 -3.10 16.76
N ASP A 122 -0.50 -3.20 16.96
CA ASP A 122 0.29 -2.22 17.73
C ASP A 122 1.15 -1.33 16.84
N THR A 123 1.40 -1.74 15.59
CA THR A 123 2.16 -0.95 14.64
C THR A 123 1.81 -1.29 13.20
N VAL A 124 1.92 -0.31 12.31
CA VAL A 124 1.87 -0.47 10.84
C VAL A 124 3.27 -0.23 10.29
N ARG A 125 3.80 -1.19 9.53
CA ARG A 125 5.15 -1.17 8.96
C ARG A 125 5.10 -1.32 7.45
N LEU A 126 6.06 -0.70 6.78
CA LEU A 126 6.20 -0.82 5.33
C LEU A 126 7.63 -0.51 4.88
N ASP A 127 7.91 -0.91 3.66
CA ASP A 127 9.07 -0.47 2.89
C ASP A 127 8.62 0.31 1.65
N ALA A 128 9.47 1.21 1.21
CA ALA A 128 9.34 1.91 -0.05
C ALA A 128 10.66 1.85 -0.82
N PHE A 129 10.58 1.87 -2.15
CA PHE A 129 11.79 1.98 -2.97
C PHE A 129 12.50 3.31 -2.68
N ASP A 130 13.78 3.24 -2.29
CA ASP A 130 14.57 4.42 -1.89
C ASP A 130 15.15 5.11 -3.12
N ALA A 131 14.31 5.83 -3.84
CA ALA A 131 14.67 6.64 -5.00
C ALA A 131 13.76 7.85 -5.11
N ALA A 132 14.14 8.82 -5.93
CA ALA A 132 13.36 10.05 -6.15
C ALA A 132 11.92 9.79 -6.64
N HIS A 133 11.70 8.69 -7.39
CA HIS A 133 10.39 8.24 -7.84
C HIS A 133 9.68 7.28 -6.87
N GLY A 134 10.31 6.94 -5.73
CA GLY A 134 9.72 6.10 -4.70
C GLY A 134 8.69 6.84 -3.86
N ALA A 135 7.92 6.08 -3.07
CA ALA A 135 6.83 6.61 -2.26
C ALA A 135 7.26 7.14 -0.88
N GLY A 136 8.56 7.24 -0.59
CA GLY A 136 9.06 7.65 0.74
C GLY A 136 8.52 9.00 1.19
N ALA A 137 8.55 10.03 0.34
CA ALA A 137 8.01 11.35 0.64
C ALA A 137 6.50 11.33 0.94
N PHE A 138 5.75 10.44 0.30
CA PHE A 138 4.33 10.25 0.57
C PHE A 138 4.11 9.70 1.99
N TYR A 139 4.87 8.68 2.41
CA TYR A 139 4.71 8.10 3.75
C TYR A 139 5.14 9.07 4.86
N LEU A 140 6.20 9.85 4.65
CA LEU A 140 6.57 10.96 5.55
C LEU A 140 5.42 11.95 5.69
N LYS A 141 4.82 12.36 4.57
CA LYS A 141 3.67 13.28 4.57
C LYS A 141 2.43 12.67 5.27
N CYS A 142 2.27 11.35 5.22
CA CYS A 142 1.24 10.65 5.98
C CYS A 142 1.53 10.57 7.48
N GLY A 143 2.73 10.94 7.94
CA GLY A 143 3.13 10.93 9.35
C GLY A 143 3.83 9.67 9.82
N PHE A 144 4.23 8.78 8.90
CA PHE A 144 5.07 7.64 9.25
C PHE A 144 6.46 8.08 9.68
N ALA A 145 6.99 7.45 10.73
CA ALA A 145 8.36 7.66 11.16
C ALA A 145 9.33 6.87 10.27
N PRO A 146 10.41 7.49 9.76
CA PRO A 146 11.46 6.77 9.05
C PRO A 146 12.23 5.88 10.03
N ARG A 147 12.57 4.65 9.60
CA ARG A 147 13.27 3.66 10.44
C ARG A 147 14.66 3.31 9.94
N GLY A 148 14.97 3.60 8.71
CA GLY A 148 16.29 3.37 8.14
C GLY A 148 16.24 2.86 6.71
N ARG A 149 17.43 2.74 6.13
CA ARG A 149 17.63 2.29 4.76
C ARG A 149 18.30 0.94 4.76
N ALA A 150 17.85 0.07 3.88
CA ALA A 150 18.39 -1.28 3.69
C ALA A 150 18.45 -1.62 2.21
N THR A 151 19.11 -2.70 1.88
CA THR A 151 19.11 -3.26 0.52
C THR A 151 18.56 -4.67 0.58
N TYR A 152 17.61 -4.98 -0.28
CA TYR A 152 17.06 -6.32 -0.44
C TYR A 152 17.11 -6.73 -1.91
N ARG A 153 17.85 -7.80 -2.23
CA ARG A 153 18.07 -8.29 -3.60
C ARG A 153 18.44 -7.15 -4.57
N ASP A 154 19.45 -6.37 -4.21
CA ASP A 154 19.97 -5.20 -4.96
C ASP A 154 18.99 -4.02 -5.08
N SER A 155 17.83 -4.10 -4.45
CA SER A 155 16.88 -2.99 -4.41
C SER A 155 17.08 -2.16 -3.15
N PRO A 156 17.34 -0.84 -3.26
CA PRO A 156 17.44 0.04 -2.12
C PRO A 156 16.04 0.28 -1.54
N LEU A 157 15.91 0.12 -0.24
CA LEU A 157 14.65 0.26 0.49
C LEU A 157 14.78 1.29 1.60
N PHE A 158 13.67 1.98 1.87
CA PHE A 158 13.50 2.86 3.00
C PHE A 158 12.32 2.37 3.84
N TYR A 159 12.55 2.10 5.13
CA TYR A 159 11.58 1.57 6.07
C TYR A 159 10.83 2.66 6.82
N PHE A 160 9.55 2.44 7.02
CA PHE A 160 8.64 3.34 7.71
C PHE A 160 7.74 2.61 8.70
N GLU A 161 7.43 3.26 9.82
CA GLU A 161 6.59 2.70 10.89
C GLU A 161 5.61 3.75 11.42
N TRP A 162 4.41 3.29 11.73
CA TRP A 162 3.41 4.03 12.49
C TRP A 162 3.06 3.25 13.75
N LEU A 163 3.27 3.83 14.93
CA LEU A 163 2.85 3.25 16.21
C LEU A 163 1.36 3.56 16.44
N LEU A 164 0.56 2.56 16.83
CA LEU A 164 -0.90 2.64 16.97
C LEU A 164 -1.39 2.92 18.40
#